data_8b7279eabb7c1febde59b7aafd72eed5
#
_entry.id   8b7279eabb7c1febde59b7aafd72eed5
#
_cell.length_a   1.000
_cell.length_b   1.000
_cell.length_c   1.000
_cell.angle_alpha   90.00
_cell.angle_beta   90.00
_cell.angle_gamma   90.00
#
_symmetry.space_group_name_H-M   'P 1'
#
loop_
_entity.id
_entity.type
_entity.pdbx_description
1 polymer ?
#
loop_
_entity_poly.entity_id
_entity_poly.type
_entity_poly.pdbx_seq_one_letter_code
_entity_poly.pdbx_strand_id
1 'polypeptide(L)'
;MTVFMKYVITLRGERDLWLDFVHKAKKDKRKVWDILSPYLRKYVSSDQNTRVLLILFPRDLVDQLLAKTDPDGFVEEAIRRQLGGNR
;
A
#
# COMPACT_ATOMS: atom_id res chain seq x y z
N MET A 1 7.72 -2.03 21.43
CA MET A 1 8.76 -1.13 20.90
C MET A 1 9.29 -1.66 19.59
N THR A 2 9.47 -0.79 18.62
CA THR A 2 9.97 -1.18 17.31
C THR A 2 11.48 -1.01 17.26
N VAL A 3 12.17 -2.05 16.83
CA VAL A 3 13.61 -2.02 16.66
C VAL A 3 13.93 -1.98 15.18
N PHE A 4 14.72 -0.98 14.78
CA PHE A 4 15.16 -0.87 13.39
C PHE A 4 16.51 -1.54 13.24
N MET A 5 16.61 -2.45 12.31
CA MET A 5 17.84 -3.16 12.03
C MET A 5 18.16 -3.03 10.55
N LYS A 6 19.44 -3.05 10.25
CA LYS A 6 19.89 -2.98 8.87
C LYS A 6 20.06 -4.39 8.35
N TYR A 7 19.29 -4.73 7.34
CA TYR A 7 19.38 -6.03 6.69
C TYR A 7 19.79 -5.87 5.24
N VAL A 8 20.58 -6.80 4.77
CA VAL A 8 20.86 -6.93 3.35
C VAL A 8 20.04 -8.10 2.85
N ILE A 9 19.15 -7.84 1.88
CA ILE A 9 18.31 -8.87 1.30
C ILE A 9 18.54 -8.91 -0.20
N THR A 10 18.34 -10.10 -0.78
CA THR A 10 18.47 -10.29 -2.21
C THR A 10 17.09 -10.51 -2.80
N LEU A 11 16.72 -9.68 -3.77
CA LEU A 11 15.46 -9.80 -4.46
C LEU A 11 15.70 -10.16 -5.92
N ARG A 12 14.83 -10.98 -6.46
CA ARG A 12 14.82 -11.28 -7.89
C ARG A 12 13.73 -10.48 -8.54
N GLY A 13 14.05 -9.86 -9.67
CA GLY A 13 13.05 -9.07 -10.38
C GLY A 13 13.71 -8.20 -11.43
N GLU A 14 12.96 -7.25 -11.92
CA GLU A 14 13.43 -6.34 -12.95
C GLU A 14 14.30 -5.28 -12.33
N ARG A 15 15.58 -5.32 -12.69
CA ARG A 15 16.56 -4.38 -12.16
C ARG A 15 16.19 -2.93 -12.46
N ASP A 16 15.77 -2.68 -13.70
CA ASP A 16 15.46 -1.31 -14.10
C ASP A 16 14.25 -0.75 -13.36
N LEU A 17 13.24 -1.58 -13.15
CA LEU A 17 12.07 -1.16 -12.38
C LEU A 17 12.46 -0.82 -10.95
N TRP A 18 13.33 -1.62 -10.34
CA TRP A 18 13.78 -1.34 -8.98
C TRP A 18 14.55 -0.02 -8.90
N LEU A 19 15.43 0.21 -9.89
CA LEU A 19 16.19 1.46 -9.93
C LEU A 19 15.27 2.66 -10.12
N ASP A 20 14.28 2.53 -10.99
CA ASP A 20 13.30 3.60 -11.19
C ASP A 20 12.55 3.90 -9.89
N PHE A 21 12.18 2.86 -9.15
CA PHE A 21 11.52 3.03 -7.87
C PHE A 21 12.41 3.77 -6.88
N VAL A 22 13.66 3.35 -6.77
CA VAL A 22 14.59 4.00 -5.83
C VAL A 22 14.83 5.45 -6.21
N HIS A 23 15.02 5.72 -7.51
CA HIS A 23 15.23 7.09 -7.97
C HIS A 23 14.02 7.97 -7.70
N LYS A 24 12.81 7.43 -7.94
CA LYS A 24 11.61 8.20 -7.68
C LYS A 24 11.42 8.46 -6.20
N ALA A 25 11.68 7.47 -5.37
CA ALA A 25 11.58 7.67 -3.92
C ALA A 25 12.52 8.78 -3.46
N LYS A 26 13.75 8.79 -3.99
CA LYS A 26 14.72 9.82 -3.65
C LYS A 26 14.25 11.19 -4.13
N LYS A 27 13.71 11.25 -5.34
CA LYS A 27 13.18 12.50 -5.88
C LYS A 27 12.05 13.04 -5.03
N ASP A 28 11.19 12.17 -4.53
CA ASP A 28 10.06 12.54 -3.68
C ASP A 28 10.49 12.75 -2.22
N LYS A 29 11.78 12.58 -1.93
CA LYS A 29 12.34 12.71 -0.59
C LYS A 29 11.70 11.75 0.40
N ARG A 30 11.44 10.53 -0.04
CA ARG A 30 10.85 9.47 0.78
C ARG A 30 11.82 8.31 0.89
N LYS A 31 11.85 7.69 2.05
CA LYS A 31 12.66 6.51 2.25
C LYS A 31 11.95 5.29 1.67
N VAL A 32 12.74 4.39 1.10
CA VAL A 32 12.19 3.16 0.52
C VAL A 32 11.38 2.40 1.57
N TRP A 33 11.89 2.31 2.79
CA TRP A 33 11.18 1.61 3.86
C TRP A 33 9.81 2.24 4.14
N ASP A 34 9.73 3.56 4.14
CA ASP A 34 8.47 4.25 4.43
C ASP A 34 7.43 4.00 3.34
N ILE A 35 7.88 3.74 2.12
CA ILE A 35 6.97 3.43 1.02
C ILE A 35 6.51 1.97 1.10
N LEU A 36 7.43 1.06 1.40
CA LEU A 36 7.16 -0.37 1.36
C LEU A 36 6.48 -0.91 2.62
N SER A 37 6.80 -0.33 3.78
CA SER A 37 6.35 -0.93 5.03
C SER A 37 4.83 -0.98 5.18
N PRO A 38 4.04 0.01 4.72
CA PRO A 38 2.59 -0.12 4.80
C PRO A 38 2.07 -1.31 4.01
N TYR A 39 2.63 -1.56 2.82
CA TYR A 39 2.24 -2.72 2.04
C TYR A 39 2.61 -4.01 2.76
N LEU A 40 3.83 -4.08 3.30
CA LEU A 40 4.28 -5.26 3.99
C LEU A 40 3.41 -5.58 5.21
N ARG A 41 3.04 -4.55 5.95
CA ARG A 41 2.16 -4.74 7.10
C ARG A 41 0.80 -5.29 6.69
N LYS A 42 0.24 -4.75 5.62
CA LYS A 42 -1.04 -5.24 5.10
C LYS A 42 -0.91 -6.68 4.64
N TYR A 43 0.16 -6.99 3.93
CA TYR A 43 0.36 -8.35 3.45
C TYR A 43 0.49 -9.34 4.61
N VAL A 44 1.25 -8.98 5.63
CA VAL A 44 1.45 -9.85 6.79
C VAL A 44 0.12 -10.11 7.51
N SER A 45 -0.77 -9.12 7.53
CA SER A 45 -2.06 -9.29 8.21
C SER A 45 -3.11 -9.95 7.33
N SER A 46 -2.81 -10.19 6.07
CA SER A 46 -3.75 -10.88 5.18
C SER A 46 -3.78 -12.39 5.48
N ASP A 47 -4.84 -13.04 5.05
CA ASP A 47 -5.00 -14.48 5.24
C ASP A 47 -5.61 -15.08 3.97
N GLN A 48 -6.09 -16.32 4.07
CA GLN A 48 -6.63 -16.98 2.90
C GLN A 48 -7.92 -16.34 2.38
N ASN A 49 -8.58 -15.54 3.19
CA ASN A 49 -9.83 -14.87 2.81
C ASN A 49 -9.63 -13.41 2.40
N THR A 50 -8.43 -12.90 2.55
CA THR A 50 -8.13 -11.50 2.23
C THR A 50 -6.92 -11.42 1.33
N ARG A 51 -6.84 -10.35 0.57
CA ARG A 51 -5.73 -10.13 -0.35
C ARG A 51 -5.46 -8.66 -0.49
N VAL A 52 -4.19 -8.29 -0.59
CA VAL A 52 -3.83 -6.88 -0.75
C VAL A 52 -3.92 -6.51 -2.22
N LEU A 53 -4.49 -5.35 -2.49
CA LEU A 53 -4.60 -4.79 -3.83
C LEU A 53 -4.04 -3.38 -3.83
N LEU A 54 -3.22 -3.07 -4.81
CA LEU A 54 -2.64 -1.73 -4.95
C LEU A 54 -3.29 -1.02 -6.12
N ILE A 55 -3.84 0.15 -5.85
CA ILE A 55 -4.50 0.97 -6.87
C ILE A 55 -4.04 2.41 -6.70
N LEU A 56 -3.82 3.08 -7.83
CA LEU A 56 -3.51 4.50 -7.83
C LEU A 56 -4.80 5.29 -7.78
N PHE A 57 -4.88 6.20 -6.83
CA PHE A 57 -6.00 7.13 -6.71
C PHE A 57 -5.53 8.56 -6.87
N PRO A 58 -6.38 9.46 -7.37
CA PRO A 58 -6.09 10.88 -7.29
C PRO A 58 -5.83 11.29 -5.83
N ARG A 59 -4.92 12.25 -5.66
CA ARG A 59 -4.52 12.65 -4.31
C ARG A 59 -5.68 13.15 -3.46
N ASP A 60 -6.58 13.91 -4.06
CA ASP A 60 -7.72 14.45 -3.30
C ASP A 60 -8.62 13.35 -2.76
N LEU A 61 -8.80 12.26 -3.52
CA LEU A 61 -9.58 11.14 -3.03
C LEU A 61 -8.87 10.43 -1.88
N VAL A 62 -7.55 10.27 -1.99
CA VAL A 62 -6.79 9.65 -0.91
C VAL A 62 -6.92 10.47 0.37
N ASP A 63 -6.79 11.79 0.26
CA ASP A 63 -6.90 12.65 1.42
C ASP A 63 -8.27 12.54 2.08
N GLN A 64 -9.32 12.48 1.28
CA GLN A 64 -10.67 12.32 1.80
C GLN A 64 -10.86 10.96 2.47
N LEU A 65 -10.30 9.91 1.88
CA LEU A 65 -10.40 8.57 2.47
C LEU A 65 -9.66 8.49 3.80
N LEU A 66 -8.46 9.06 3.85
CA LEU A 66 -7.66 9.00 5.07
C LEU A 66 -8.28 9.83 6.21
N ALA A 67 -9.19 10.75 5.88
CA ALA A 67 -9.91 11.49 6.89
C ALA A 67 -11.04 10.69 7.53
N LYS A 68 -11.40 9.55 6.97
CA LYS A 68 -12.44 8.69 7.55
C LYS A 68 -11.88 7.95 8.75
N THR A 69 -12.78 7.60 9.67
CA THR A 69 -12.41 6.83 10.85
C THR A 69 -11.88 5.45 10.46
N ASP A 70 -12.51 4.83 9.49
CA ASP A 70 -12.13 3.50 9.01
C ASP A 70 -12.06 3.51 7.49
N PRO A 71 -10.94 3.97 6.93
CA PRO A 71 -10.84 4.06 5.47
C PRO A 71 -11.02 2.72 4.77
N ASP A 72 -10.44 1.67 5.31
CA ASP A 72 -10.51 0.35 4.68
C ASP A 72 -11.96 -0.14 4.64
N GLY A 73 -12.67 -0.02 5.75
CA GLY A 73 -14.06 -0.44 5.80
C GLY A 73 -14.95 0.41 4.91
N PHE A 74 -14.66 1.71 4.83
CA PHE A 74 -15.42 2.58 3.93
C PHE A 74 -15.28 2.14 2.48
N VAL A 75 -14.05 1.86 2.05
CA VAL A 75 -13.80 1.43 0.67
C VAL A 75 -14.46 0.07 0.42
N GLU A 76 -14.32 -0.85 1.35
CA GLU A 76 -14.92 -2.18 1.18
C GLU A 76 -16.43 -2.08 1.03
N GLU A 77 -17.08 -1.30 1.85
CA GLU A 77 -18.53 -1.14 1.77
C GLU A 77 -18.95 -0.51 0.44
N ALA A 78 -18.22 0.51 0.00
CA ALA A 78 -18.53 1.17 -1.26
C ALA A 78 -18.42 0.20 -2.43
N ILE A 79 -17.38 -0.64 -2.42
CA ILE A 79 -17.18 -1.62 -3.49
C ILE A 79 -18.26 -2.67 -3.47
N ARG A 80 -18.61 -3.19 -2.30
CA ARG A 80 -19.69 -4.18 -2.18
C ARG A 80 -20.99 -3.62 -2.69
N ARG A 81 -21.26 -2.36 -2.36
CA ARG A 81 -22.50 -1.69 -2.81
C ARG A 81 -22.55 -1.56 -4.33
N GLN A 82 -21.42 -1.20 -4.93
CA GLN A 82 -21.37 -1.05 -6.38
C GLN A 82 -21.43 -2.38 -7.12
N LEU A 83 -20.74 -3.40 -6.60
CA LEU A 83 -20.66 -4.68 -7.29
C LEU A 83 -21.89 -5.53 -7.06
N GLY A 84 -22.41 -5.55 -5.85
CA GLY A 84 -23.51 -6.40 -5.51
C GLY A 84 -24.76 -5.66 -5.10
N GLY A 85 -24.71 -4.35 -5.11
CA GLY A 85 -25.62 -3.53 -4.38
C GLY A 85 -27.05 -3.46 -4.87
N ASN A 86 -27.32 -4.10 -5.95
CA ASN A 86 -28.67 -4.03 -6.52
C ASN A 86 -29.54 -5.17 -6.06
N ARG A 87 -29.09 -5.73 -5.03
CA ARG A 87 -29.83 -6.88 -4.52
C ARG A 87 -30.79 -6.55 -3.50
#